data_4a2b3e504078fad8bc51a09ec77ac97b
#
_entry.id   4a2b3e504078fad8bc51a09ec77ac97b
#
_cell.length_a   1.000
_cell.length_b   1.000
_cell.length_c   1.000
_cell.angle_alpha   90.00
_cell.angle_beta   90.00
_cell.angle_gamma   90.00
#
_symmetry.space_group_name_H-M   'P 1'
#
loop_
_entity.id
_entity.type
_entity.pdbx_description
1 polymer ?
#
loop_
_entity_poly.entity_id
_entity_poly.type
_entity_poly.pdbx_seq_one_letter_code
_entity_poly.pdbx_strand_id
1 'polypeptide(L)'
;MGAELAGYDVIAAVDIEPNLQSAYRLNFPHTHALQADISRLGASEWASFFGKGKPRLDLLIGGPPCQGFSRMGLRDIEDPRNELIGHYFRHVSMLRPRVFVMENVEGLMDQCNIGFLQKAISDLPANYTIVGPLVINAADLGAATNRRRVIVIGYDKTDVDTIDLASVEDLKVSQRTTVRDAIADLPAPITSTNRILDFGWTDYPLKSQLEISNYARTQRSMPRRSIGWHTALTELSQGRVSGLHSTKHTSAVLDRFIETPQGSTERISKSPRLSWSGQCPTLRAGTGAEKGSFQSVRPLHPTQPRVITVREAARLQGFPDWFVFHPTKWHSFRMIGNSVSPIVSEALLTLVATKSALRKAA
;
A
#
# COMPACT_ATOMS: atom_id res chain seq x y z
N MET A 1 -2.20 -7.71 1.91
CA MET A 1 -0.93 -8.38 1.55
C MET A 1 0.02 -8.49 2.72
N GLY A 2 0.48 -7.38 3.36
CA GLY A 2 1.40 -7.49 4.50
C GLY A 2 0.95 -8.43 5.61
N ALA A 3 -0.34 -8.50 5.91
CA ALA A 3 -0.88 -9.46 6.88
C ALA A 3 -0.65 -10.91 6.44
N GLU A 4 -0.91 -11.23 5.17
CA GLU A 4 -0.66 -12.57 4.62
C GLU A 4 0.84 -12.92 4.65
N LEU A 5 1.71 -11.97 4.29
CA LEU A 5 3.16 -12.15 4.33
C LEU A 5 3.67 -12.34 5.77
N ALA A 6 3.05 -11.67 6.75
CA ALA A 6 3.34 -11.80 8.18
C ALA A 6 2.73 -13.07 8.83
N GLY A 7 2.05 -13.91 8.05
CA GLY A 7 1.52 -15.20 8.52
C GLY A 7 0.07 -15.20 9.01
N TYR A 8 -0.66 -14.09 8.89
CA TYR A 8 -2.08 -14.05 9.21
C TYR A 8 -2.93 -14.62 8.06
N ASP A 9 -4.01 -15.31 8.39
CA ASP A 9 -5.06 -15.68 7.46
C ASP A 9 -6.09 -14.54 7.40
N VAL A 10 -6.12 -13.83 6.28
CA VAL A 10 -7.04 -12.70 6.10
C VAL A 10 -8.41 -13.23 5.70
N ILE A 11 -9.34 -13.24 6.65
CA ILE A 11 -10.68 -13.82 6.45
C ILE A 11 -11.64 -12.89 5.72
N ALA A 12 -11.50 -11.58 5.90
CA ALA A 12 -12.34 -10.57 5.24
C ALA A 12 -11.56 -9.30 4.89
N ALA A 13 -11.93 -8.68 3.77
CA ALA A 13 -11.50 -7.36 3.37
C ALA A 13 -12.71 -6.54 2.93
N VAL A 14 -12.83 -5.31 3.43
CA VAL A 14 -13.97 -4.43 3.15
C VAL A 14 -13.49 -3.18 2.43
N ASP A 15 -14.11 -2.84 1.32
CA ASP A 15 -13.95 -1.58 0.61
C ASP A 15 -15.26 -1.25 -0.13
N ILE A 16 -15.59 0.02 -0.25
CA ILE A 16 -16.76 0.49 -0.98
C ILE A 16 -16.53 0.49 -2.50
N GLU A 17 -15.28 0.56 -2.94
CA GLU A 17 -14.90 0.79 -4.33
C GLU A 17 -14.70 -0.53 -5.10
N PRO A 18 -15.61 -0.90 -6.01
CA PRO A 18 -15.56 -2.20 -6.69
C PRO A 18 -14.32 -2.39 -7.57
N ASN A 19 -13.81 -1.30 -8.18
CA ASN A 19 -12.62 -1.38 -9.02
C ASN A 19 -11.36 -1.70 -8.20
N LEU A 20 -11.24 -1.18 -6.97
CA LEU A 20 -10.13 -1.51 -6.08
C LEU A 20 -10.20 -2.98 -5.65
N GLN A 21 -11.41 -3.49 -5.40
CA GLN A 21 -11.61 -4.89 -5.04
C GLN A 21 -11.34 -5.87 -6.18
N SER A 22 -11.43 -5.45 -7.44
CA SER A 22 -11.21 -6.35 -8.59
C SER A 22 -9.82 -6.98 -8.57
N ALA A 23 -8.77 -6.18 -8.36
CA ALA A 23 -7.41 -6.68 -8.21
C ALA A 23 -7.20 -7.43 -6.89
N TYR A 24 -7.88 -7.00 -5.80
CA TYR A 24 -7.79 -7.68 -4.52
C TYR A 24 -8.25 -9.13 -4.62
N ARG A 25 -9.42 -9.38 -5.24
CA ARG A 25 -9.98 -10.73 -5.43
C ARG A 25 -9.09 -11.65 -6.25
N LEU A 26 -8.38 -11.11 -7.25
CA LEU A 26 -7.43 -11.90 -8.02
C LEU A 26 -6.24 -12.35 -7.17
N ASN A 27 -5.68 -11.44 -6.37
CA ASN A 27 -4.46 -11.71 -5.61
C ASN A 27 -4.71 -12.46 -4.29
N PHE A 28 -5.94 -12.41 -3.75
CA PHE A 28 -6.33 -13.03 -2.48
C PHE A 28 -7.62 -13.85 -2.65
N PRO A 29 -7.57 -14.97 -3.39
CA PRO A 29 -8.77 -15.75 -3.75
C PRO A 29 -9.48 -16.38 -2.55
N HIS A 30 -8.80 -16.54 -1.42
CA HIS A 30 -9.36 -17.16 -0.19
C HIS A 30 -9.94 -16.11 0.77
N THR A 31 -9.75 -14.82 0.54
CA THR A 31 -10.28 -13.74 1.37
C THR A 31 -11.67 -13.33 0.90
N HIS A 32 -12.63 -13.23 1.79
CA HIS A 32 -13.94 -12.67 1.47
C HIS A 32 -13.83 -11.15 1.23
N ALA A 33 -13.83 -10.74 -0.02
CA ALA A 33 -13.82 -9.31 -0.40
C ALA A 33 -15.25 -8.77 -0.41
N LEU A 34 -15.62 -8.03 0.65
CA LEU A 34 -16.93 -7.44 0.87
C LEU A 34 -16.97 -6.03 0.27
N GLN A 35 -17.85 -5.81 -0.71
CA GLN A 35 -18.15 -4.46 -1.17
C GLN A 35 -19.19 -3.83 -0.24
N ALA A 36 -18.75 -3.03 0.72
CA ALA A 36 -19.63 -2.42 1.70
C ALA A 36 -19.07 -1.09 2.23
N ASP A 37 -19.99 -0.26 2.69
CA ASP A 37 -19.69 0.97 3.42
C ASP A 37 -19.51 0.65 4.91
N ILE A 38 -18.31 0.86 5.46
CA ILE A 38 -18.01 0.58 6.87
C ILE A 38 -18.86 1.43 7.83
N SER A 39 -19.38 2.58 7.40
CA SER A 39 -20.27 3.39 8.21
C SER A 39 -21.59 2.70 8.52
N ARG A 40 -22.04 1.81 7.63
CA ARG A 40 -23.31 1.09 7.70
C ARG A 40 -23.20 -0.32 8.26
N LEU A 41 -21.97 -0.87 8.36
CA LEU A 41 -21.77 -2.18 8.96
C LEU A 41 -21.92 -2.11 10.49
N GLY A 42 -22.77 -2.94 11.04
CA GLY A 42 -23.04 -3.07 12.47
C GLY A 42 -22.72 -4.45 13.03
N ALA A 43 -23.09 -4.68 14.28
CA ALA A 43 -22.88 -5.97 14.95
C ALA A 43 -23.67 -7.11 14.31
N SER A 44 -24.87 -6.83 13.78
CA SER A 44 -25.73 -7.80 13.10
C SER A 44 -25.10 -8.33 11.81
N GLU A 45 -24.52 -7.43 10.99
CA GLU A 45 -23.86 -7.80 9.75
C GLU A 45 -22.62 -8.64 10.02
N TRP A 46 -21.81 -8.26 11.01
CA TRP A 46 -20.65 -9.05 11.42
C TRP A 46 -21.04 -10.38 12.05
N ALA A 47 -22.10 -10.43 12.86
CA ALA A 47 -22.62 -11.69 13.41
C ALA A 47 -23.13 -12.63 12.30
N SER A 48 -23.79 -12.07 11.29
CA SER A 48 -24.21 -12.84 10.11
C SER A 48 -23.02 -13.37 9.31
N PHE A 49 -21.97 -12.55 9.15
CA PHE A 49 -20.76 -12.93 8.41
C PHE A 49 -19.95 -14.02 9.15
N PHE A 50 -19.70 -13.86 10.44
CA PHE A 50 -18.89 -14.80 11.23
C PHE A 50 -19.66 -16.02 11.76
N GLY A 51 -20.99 -15.96 11.74
CA GLY A 51 -21.84 -17.00 12.33
C GLY A 51 -21.91 -16.97 13.86
N LYS A 52 -22.68 -17.95 14.42
CA LYS A 52 -22.76 -18.15 15.87
C LYS A 52 -21.44 -18.71 16.39
N GLY A 53 -20.86 -18.10 17.43
CA GLY A 53 -19.58 -18.52 17.99
C GLY A 53 -18.36 -17.82 17.35
N LYS A 54 -18.55 -16.58 16.93
CA LYS A 54 -17.51 -15.70 16.38
C LYS A 54 -16.16 -15.88 17.08
N PRO A 55 -15.11 -16.33 16.37
CA PRO A 55 -13.77 -16.34 16.93
C PRO A 55 -13.30 -14.92 17.20
N ARG A 56 -12.57 -14.72 18.28
CA ARG A 56 -11.92 -13.43 18.51
C ARG A 56 -10.86 -13.18 17.42
N LEU A 57 -10.92 -12.02 16.79
CA LEU A 57 -9.94 -11.65 15.77
C LEU A 57 -8.55 -11.44 16.41
N ASP A 58 -7.52 -12.03 15.82
CA ASP A 58 -6.14 -11.72 16.21
C ASP A 58 -5.74 -10.31 15.78
N LEU A 59 -6.21 -9.87 14.59
CA LEU A 59 -5.80 -8.59 14.00
C LEU A 59 -6.95 -7.90 13.24
N LEU A 60 -7.09 -6.60 13.43
CA LEU A 60 -7.89 -5.70 12.59
C LEU A 60 -6.98 -4.61 12.02
N ILE A 61 -6.89 -4.50 10.70
CA ILE A 61 -6.13 -3.45 10.03
C ILE A 61 -7.04 -2.53 9.24
N GLY A 62 -6.71 -1.23 9.18
CA GLY A 62 -7.47 -0.30 8.37
C GLY A 62 -6.72 0.98 8.04
N GLY A 63 -7.04 1.54 6.86
CA GLY A 63 -6.60 2.86 6.41
C GLY A 63 -7.84 3.71 6.11
N PRO A 64 -8.58 4.17 7.12
CA PRO A 64 -9.77 4.98 6.89
C PRO A 64 -9.40 6.23 6.11
N PRO A 65 -10.13 6.59 5.03
CA PRO A 65 -9.81 7.76 4.22
C PRO A 65 -9.87 9.03 5.05
N CYS A 66 -8.94 9.94 4.74
CA CYS A 66 -8.69 11.17 5.46
C CYS A 66 -8.55 12.31 4.45
N GLN A 67 -9.57 12.50 3.59
CA GLN A 67 -9.45 13.46 2.49
C GLN A 67 -9.55 14.91 2.96
N GLY A 68 -10.27 15.20 4.04
CA GLY A 68 -10.32 16.52 4.69
C GLY A 68 -8.98 16.94 5.31
N PHE A 69 -8.14 15.98 5.70
CA PHE A 69 -6.84 16.23 6.36
C PHE A 69 -5.64 16.17 5.41
N SER A 70 -5.84 15.78 4.15
CA SER A 70 -4.76 15.76 3.17
C SER A 70 -4.27 17.16 2.88
N ARG A 71 -2.95 17.40 2.95
CA ARG A 71 -2.31 18.68 2.58
C ARG A 71 -2.65 19.16 1.16
N MET A 72 -3.24 18.30 0.35
CA MET A 72 -3.70 18.61 -1.03
C MET A 72 -5.23 18.64 -1.18
N GLY A 73 -6.01 18.31 -0.12
CA GLY A 73 -7.45 18.47 -0.08
C GLY A 73 -7.86 19.90 0.26
N LEU A 74 -9.15 20.19 0.19
CA LEU A 74 -9.74 21.49 0.55
C LEU A 74 -9.64 21.82 2.05
N ARG A 75 -9.05 20.92 2.88
CA ARG A 75 -8.97 21.03 4.35
C ARG A 75 -10.31 21.33 5.00
N ASP A 76 -11.35 20.68 4.49
CA ASP A 76 -12.70 20.84 5.01
C ASP A 76 -12.86 19.98 6.29
N ILE A 77 -12.97 20.65 7.42
CA ILE A 77 -13.14 20.01 8.74
C ILE A 77 -14.51 19.31 8.81
N GLU A 78 -15.50 19.77 8.04
CA GLU A 78 -16.85 19.20 8.01
C GLU A 78 -16.99 18.07 6.96
N ASP A 79 -15.92 17.66 6.31
CA ASP A 79 -15.96 16.54 5.35
C ASP A 79 -16.44 15.26 6.05
N PRO A 80 -17.60 14.67 5.64
CA PRO A 80 -18.15 13.47 6.29
C PRO A 80 -17.19 12.29 6.31
N ARG A 81 -16.16 12.29 5.46
CA ARG A 81 -15.13 11.24 5.45
C ARG A 81 -14.18 11.31 6.65
N ASN A 82 -14.16 12.41 7.39
CA ASN A 82 -13.42 12.52 8.64
C ASN A 82 -14.06 11.62 9.72
N GLU A 83 -15.35 11.35 9.62
CA GLU A 83 -16.07 10.43 10.50
C GLU A 83 -15.61 8.96 10.30
N LEU A 84 -15.00 8.63 9.16
CA LEU A 84 -14.54 7.27 8.87
C LEU A 84 -13.44 6.78 9.83
N ILE A 85 -12.67 7.68 10.45
CA ILE A 85 -11.77 7.34 11.56
C ILE A 85 -12.59 6.86 12.74
N GLY A 86 -13.65 7.57 13.13
CA GLY A 86 -14.57 7.16 14.18
C GLY A 86 -15.22 5.82 13.89
N HIS A 87 -15.64 5.58 12.63
CA HIS A 87 -16.19 4.29 12.22
C HIS A 87 -15.17 3.16 12.33
N TYR A 88 -13.90 3.37 11.97
CA TYR A 88 -12.86 2.38 12.18
C TYR A 88 -12.73 2.00 13.65
N PHE A 89 -12.63 2.97 14.57
CA PHE A 89 -12.53 2.70 16.02
C PHE A 89 -13.83 2.11 16.60
N ARG A 90 -14.99 2.46 16.06
CA ARG A 90 -16.26 1.76 16.38
C ARG A 90 -16.16 0.27 16.06
N HIS A 91 -15.56 -0.10 14.92
CA HIS A 91 -15.32 -1.51 14.61
C HIS A 91 -14.29 -2.16 15.52
N VAL A 92 -13.25 -1.46 15.96
CA VAL A 92 -12.33 -1.95 17.00
C VAL A 92 -13.10 -2.29 18.27
N SER A 93 -13.94 -1.38 18.77
CA SER A 93 -14.75 -1.58 19.99
C SER A 93 -15.77 -2.71 19.85
N MET A 94 -16.36 -2.89 18.65
CA MET A 94 -17.36 -3.92 18.35
C MET A 94 -16.73 -5.31 18.17
N LEU A 95 -15.63 -5.39 17.41
CA LEU A 95 -14.98 -6.65 17.06
C LEU A 95 -13.99 -7.13 18.12
N ARG A 96 -13.48 -6.23 18.94
CA ARG A 96 -12.51 -6.48 20.00
C ARG A 96 -11.34 -7.36 19.58
N PRO A 97 -10.60 -6.95 18.52
CA PRO A 97 -9.44 -7.71 18.07
C PRO A 97 -8.36 -7.74 19.17
N ARG A 98 -7.46 -8.72 19.12
CA ARG A 98 -6.28 -8.74 20.02
C ARG A 98 -5.34 -7.56 19.75
N VAL A 99 -5.17 -7.24 18.45
CA VAL A 99 -4.41 -6.09 17.98
C VAL A 99 -5.19 -5.38 16.88
N PHE A 100 -5.10 -4.06 16.86
CA PHE A 100 -5.50 -3.29 15.68
C PHE A 100 -4.35 -2.42 15.20
N VAL A 101 -4.31 -2.16 13.88
CA VAL A 101 -3.35 -1.26 13.26
C VAL A 101 -4.09 -0.32 12.32
N MET A 102 -4.01 0.98 12.59
CA MET A 102 -4.56 2.02 11.73
C MET A 102 -3.42 2.74 11.00
N GLU A 103 -3.57 2.92 9.69
CA GLU A 103 -2.71 3.77 8.87
C GLU A 103 -3.44 5.02 8.43
N ASN A 104 -2.70 6.15 8.35
CA ASN A 104 -3.23 7.39 7.79
C ASN A 104 -2.12 8.31 7.25
N VAL A 105 -2.51 9.42 6.63
CA VAL A 105 -1.59 10.44 6.15
C VAL A 105 -1.07 11.33 7.28
N GLU A 106 0.12 11.95 7.10
CA GLU A 106 0.73 12.82 8.13
C GLU A 106 -0.17 14.01 8.53
N GLY A 107 -1.02 14.50 7.63
CA GLY A 107 -1.94 15.58 7.94
C GLY A 107 -2.90 15.29 9.10
N LEU A 108 -3.07 14.03 9.50
CA LEU A 108 -3.80 13.66 10.72
C LEU A 108 -3.13 14.19 11.99
N MET A 109 -1.81 14.41 11.96
CA MET A 109 -1.03 14.95 13.08
C MET A 109 -1.07 16.46 13.19
N ASP A 110 -1.65 17.15 12.20
CA ASP A 110 -1.78 18.60 12.23
C ASP A 110 -2.69 19.00 13.42
N GLN A 111 -2.38 20.13 14.08
CA GLN A 111 -3.04 20.56 15.31
C GLN A 111 -4.57 20.64 15.22
N CYS A 112 -5.11 20.98 14.04
CA CYS A 112 -6.56 21.01 13.79
C CYS A 112 -7.20 19.63 13.67
N ASN A 113 -6.43 18.56 13.45
CA ASN A 113 -6.93 17.24 13.09
C ASN A 113 -6.70 16.18 14.18
N ILE A 114 -5.63 16.33 14.96
CA ILE A 114 -5.22 15.33 15.98
C ILE A 114 -6.33 15.06 17.01
N GLY A 115 -7.18 16.04 17.29
CA GLY A 115 -8.28 15.91 18.23
C GLY A 115 -9.29 14.81 17.84
N PHE A 116 -9.51 14.58 16.55
CA PHE A 116 -10.38 13.48 16.07
C PHE A 116 -9.81 12.11 16.43
N LEU A 117 -8.51 11.94 16.25
CA LEU A 117 -7.83 10.70 16.62
C LEU A 117 -7.84 10.49 18.14
N GLN A 118 -7.53 11.53 18.91
CA GLN A 118 -7.51 11.46 20.38
C GLN A 118 -8.88 11.09 20.93
N LYS A 119 -9.95 11.71 20.43
CA LYS A 119 -11.32 11.37 20.82
C LYS A 119 -11.66 9.92 20.47
N ALA A 120 -11.38 9.46 19.25
CA ALA A 120 -11.66 8.10 18.84
C ALA A 120 -10.89 7.05 19.67
N ILE A 121 -9.67 7.36 20.09
CA ILE A 121 -8.87 6.52 20.99
C ILE A 121 -9.45 6.51 22.41
N SER A 122 -9.93 7.65 22.94
CA SER A 122 -10.49 7.75 24.30
C SER A 122 -11.77 6.92 24.46
N ASP A 123 -12.47 6.64 23.36
CA ASP A 123 -13.71 5.85 23.37
C ASP A 123 -13.45 4.32 23.31
N LEU A 124 -12.17 3.90 23.25
CA LEU A 124 -11.81 2.49 23.25
C LEU A 124 -11.91 1.85 24.64
N PRO A 125 -12.15 0.52 24.71
CA PRO A 125 -12.09 -0.23 25.96
C PRO A 125 -10.73 -0.07 26.67
N ALA A 126 -10.75 0.08 28.00
CA ALA A 126 -9.58 0.38 28.84
C ALA A 126 -8.48 -0.71 28.87
N ASN A 127 -8.77 -1.90 28.32
CA ASN A 127 -7.79 -2.98 28.20
C ASN A 127 -6.83 -2.78 27.01
N TYR A 128 -7.09 -1.83 26.10
CA TYR A 128 -6.16 -1.53 25.02
C TYR A 128 -5.04 -0.59 25.48
N THR A 129 -3.81 -0.99 25.14
CA THR A 129 -2.64 -0.12 25.18
C THR A 129 -2.37 0.42 23.78
N ILE A 130 -2.09 1.72 23.68
CA ILE A 130 -1.87 2.40 22.40
C ILE A 130 -0.40 2.73 22.22
N VAL A 131 0.16 2.37 21.06
CA VAL A 131 1.49 2.74 20.61
C VAL A 131 1.35 3.70 19.43
N GLY A 132 1.89 4.87 19.58
CA GLY A 132 1.76 5.93 18.59
C GLY A 132 0.78 7.03 19.01
N PRO A 133 0.42 7.90 18.07
CA PRO A 133 0.70 7.86 16.63
C PRO A 133 2.19 7.98 16.26
N LEU A 134 2.66 7.14 15.36
CA LEU A 134 4.03 7.08 14.88
C LEU A 134 4.10 7.52 13.41
N VAL A 135 5.06 8.35 13.05
CA VAL A 135 5.32 8.68 11.64
C VAL A 135 6.40 7.76 11.10
N ILE A 136 6.03 6.87 10.20
CA ILE A 136 6.94 5.90 9.56
C ILE A 136 7.16 6.31 8.10
N ASN A 137 8.43 6.36 7.68
CA ASN A 137 8.79 6.49 6.26
C ASN A 137 9.06 5.09 5.70
N ALA A 138 8.38 4.72 4.62
CA ALA A 138 8.53 3.43 3.97
C ALA A 138 9.98 3.13 3.54
N ALA A 139 10.75 4.16 3.19
CA ALA A 139 12.16 4.02 2.84
C ALA A 139 13.02 3.55 4.02
N ASP A 140 12.64 3.87 5.25
CA ASP A 140 13.38 3.44 6.46
C ASP A 140 13.16 1.96 6.76
N LEU A 141 12.11 1.35 6.21
CA LEU A 141 11.82 -0.08 6.34
C LEU A 141 12.16 -0.88 5.07
N GLY A 142 12.87 -0.28 4.11
CA GLY A 142 13.40 -0.97 2.94
C GLY A 142 12.58 -0.83 1.65
N ALA A 143 11.48 -0.06 1.62
CA ALA A 143 10.83 0.28 0.36
C ALA A 143 11.63 1.34 -0.44
N ALA A 144 11.53 1.32 -1.78
CA ALA A 144 12.25 2.28 -2.63
C ALA A 144 11.51 3.63 -2.76
N THR A 145 10.70 4.00 -1.78
CA THR A 145 9.87 5.21 -1.82
C THR A 145 9.88 5.97 -0.50
N ASN A 146 10.04 7.30 -0.58
CA ASN A 146 9.82 8.21 0.53
C ASN A 146 8.32 8.44 0.72
N ARG A 147 7.68 7.52 1.45
CA ARG A 147 6.26 7.58 1.78
C ARG A 147 6.08 7.59 3.28
N ARG A 148 5.77 8.75 3.83
CA ARG A 148 5.55 8.93 5.26
C ARG A 148 4.08 8.73 5.60
N ARG A 149 3.82 7.94 6.65
CA ARG A 149 2.47 7.60 7.10
C ARG A 149 2.41 7.57 8.61
N VAL A 150 1.27 7.95 9.15
CA VAL A 150 0.93 7.80 10.56
C VAL A 150 0.46 6.38 10.79
N ILE A 151 1.03 5.71 11.77
CA ILE A 151 0.62 4.39 12.23
C ILE A 151 0.19 4.49 13.70
N VAL A 152 -0.95 3.89 14.01
CA VAL A 152 -1.42 3.70 15.39
C VAL A 152 -1.61 2.20 15.60
N ILE A 153 -0.94 1.65 16.60
CA ILE A 153 -1.08 0.25 17.00
C ILE A 153 -1.79 0.23 18.35
N GLY A 154 -2.86 -0.52 18.46
CA GLY A 154 -3.48 -0.79 19.76
C GLY A 154 -3.55 -2.27 20.02
N TYR A 155 -3.20 -2.71 21.22
CA TYR A 155 -3.21 -4.12 21.59
C TYR A 155 -3.83 -4.35 22.95
N ASP A 156 -4.52 -5.47 23.09
CA ASP A 156 -5.06 -5.93 24.36
C ASP A 156 -3.91 -6.42 25.25
N LYS A 157 -3.61 -5.64 26.29
CA LYS A 157 -2.52 -5.93 27.23
C LYS A 157 -2.71 -7.24 28.02
N THR A 158 -3.88 -7.85 27.96
CA THR A 158 -4.14 -9.14 28.60
C THR A 158 -3.72 -10.32 27.72
N ASP A 159 -3.62 -10.13 26.40
CA ASP A 159 -3.40 -11.19 25.42
C ASP A 159 -2.13 -11.03 24.58
N VAL A 160 -1.54 -9.85 24.61
CA VAL A 160 -0.38 -9.52 23.74
C VAL A 160 0.73 -8.95 24.59
N ASP A 161 1.96 -9.37 24.32
CA ASP A 161 3.16 -8.83 24.94
C ASP A 161 3.39 -7.37 24.56
N THR A 162 4.16 -6.67 25.37
CA THR A 162 4.42 -5.24 25.16
C THR A 162 5.00 -4.98 23.78
N ILE A 163 4.31 -4.14 23.03
CA ILE A 163 4.83 -3.52 21.80
C ILE A 163 5.23 -2.10 22.19
N ASP A 164 6.49 -1.77 22.07
CA ASP A 164 7.04 -0.46 22.41
C ASP A 164 7.65 0.24 21.19
N LEU A 165 8.03 1.50 21.38
CA LEU A 165 8.63 2.30 20.33
C LEU A 165 9.98 1.74 19.87
N ALA A 166 10.77 1.19 20.78
CA ALA A 166 12.07 0.61 20.46
C ALA A 166 11.92 -0.57 19.50
N SER A 167 10.96 -1.47 19.76
CA SER A 167 10.65 -2.59 18.86
C SER A 167 10.28 -2.16 17.43
N VAL A 168 9.63 -0.99 17.29
CA VAL A 168 9.29 -0.43 15.97
C VAL A 168 10.52 0.23 15.32
N GLU A 169 11.37 0.92 16.11
CA GLU A 169 12.61 1.51 15.61
C GLU A 169 13.60 0.45 15.11
N ASP A 170 13.66 -0.71 15.77
CA ASP A 170 14.52 -1.86 15.38
C ASP A 170 14.15 -2.47 14.02
N LEU A 171 12.97 -2.15 13.48
CA LEU A 171 12.59 -2.58 12.14
C LEU A 171 13.31 -1.82 11.02
N LYS A 172 13.98 -0.70 11.34
CA LYS A 172 14.65 0.13 10.33
C LYS A 172 15.85 -0.60 9.73
N VAL A 173 15.93 -0.50 8.40
CA VAL A 173 17.07 -1.05 7.65
C VAL A 173 18.29 -0.15 7.77
N SER A 174 19.48 -0.74 7.77
CA SER A 174 20.75 0.00 7.80
C SER A 174 21.02 0.79 6.51
N GLN A 175 20.50 0.30 5.38
CA GLN A 175 20.66 0.90 4.07
C GLN A 175 19.31 0.96 3.34
N ARG A 176 18.95 2.16 2.87
CA ARG A 176 17.72 2.36 2.10
C ARG A 176 17.84 1.79 0.69
N THR A 177 16.79 1.17 0.22
CA THR A 177 16.66 0.70 -1.16
C THR A 177 16.58 1.89 -2.12
N THR A 178 17.33 1.83 -3.21
CA THR A 178 17.33 2.88 -4.23
C THR A 178 16.34 2.58 -5.36
N VAL A 179 16.05 3.58 -6.18
CA VAL A 179 15.28 3.39 -7.43
C VAL A 179 15.96 2.35 -8.33
N ARG A 180 17.32 2.35 -8.40
CA ARG A 180 18.08 1.37 -9.17
C ARG A 180 17.83 -0.05 -8.68
N ASP A 181 17.88 -0.27 -7.37
CA ASP A 181 17.63 -1.59 -6.78
C ASP A 181 16.23 -2.12 -7.11
N ALA A 182 15.26 -1.21 -7.24
CA ALA A 182 13.87 -1.56 -7.42
C ALA A 182 13.47 -1.83 -8.87
N ILE A 183 14.01 -1.07 -9.85
CA ILE A 183 13.47 -1.10 -11.22
C ILE A 183 14.50 -1.30 -12.35
N ALA A 184 15.81 -1.33 -12.06
CA ALA A 184 16.82 -1.43 -13.12
C ALA A 184 16.81 -2.76 -13.89
N ASP A 185 16.25 -3.80 -13.28
CA ASP A 185 16.14 -5.14 -13.83
C ASP A 185 14.86 -5.39 -14.64
N LEU A 186 13.92 -4.44 -14.64
CA LEU A 186 12.63 -4.60 -15.30
C LEU A 186 12.77 -4.50 -16.84
N PRO A 187 11.93 -5.24 -17.59
CA PRO A 187 11.89 -5.16 -19.03
C PRO A 187 11.52 -3.79 -19.56
N ALA A 188 11.89 -3.52 -20.82
CA ALA A 188 11.44 -2.32 -21.52
C ALA A 188 9.91 -2.28 -21.64
N PRO A 189 9.29 -1.09 -21.55
CA PRO A 189 7.85 -0.95 -21.71
C PRO A 189 7.37 -1.38 -23.10
N ILE A 190 6.17 -1.97 -23.15
CA ILE A 190 5.50 -2.42 -24.37
C ILE A 190 4.31 -1.51 -24.74
N THR A 191 3.91 -1.55 -26.00
CA THR A 191 2.69 -0.87 -26.46
C THR A 191 1.45 -1.68 -26.05
N SER A 192 0.42 -0.99 -25.55
CA SER A 192 -0.87 -1.64 -25.25
C SER A 192 -1.54 -2.15 -26.52
N THR A 193 -2.09 -3.36 -26.44
CA THR A 193 -2.83 -4.00 -27.55
C THR A 193 -4.29 -3.60 -27.61
N ASN A 194 -4.79 -2.76 -26.71
CA ASN A 194 -6.22 -2.39 -26.55
C ASN A 194 -7.16 -3.58 -26.27
N ARG A 195 -6.65 -4.73 -25.88
CA ARG A 195 -7.47 -5.87 -25.41
C ARG A 195 -8.05 -5.58 -24.04
N ILE A 196 -9.26 -6.07 -23.78
CA ILE A 196 -9.99 -5.79 -22.51
C ILE A 196 -9.24 -6.27 -21.26
N LEU A 197 -8.50 -7.38 -21.36
CA LEU A 197 -7.71 -7.97 -20.27
C LEU A 197 -6.21 -7.98 -20.59
N ASP A 198 -5.70 -6.88 -21.13
CA ASP A 198 -4.27 -6.75 -21.42
C ASP A 198 -3.54 -6.29 -20.16
N PHE A 199 -2.91 -7.23 -19.46
CA PHE A 199 -2.07 -6.97 -18.29
C PHE A 199 -0.63 -6.57 -18.62
N GLY A 200 -0.24 -6.54 -19.91
CA GLY A 200 1.10 -6.16 -20.35
C GLY A 200 2.19 -7.12 -19.90
N TRP A 201 1.98 -8.43 -20.11
CA TRP A 201 2.96 -9.46 -19.82
C TRP A 201 4.19 -9.35 -20.73
N THR A 202 5.37 -9.40 -20.14
CA THR A 202 6.66 -9.24 -20.85
C THR A 202 7.73 -10.11 -20.20
N ASP A 203 8.59 -10.71 -21.01
CA ASP A 203 9.70 -11.53 -20.54
C ASP A 203 10.78 -10.68 -19.87
N TYR A 204 11.38 -11.20 -18.79
CA TYR A 204 12.57 -10.60 -18.21
C TYR A 204 13.76 -10.73 -19.17
N PRO A 205 14.62 -9.71 -19.28
CA PRO A 205 15.85 -9.83 -20.06
C PRO A 205 16.76 -10.93 -19.53
N LEU A 206 17.31 -11.78 -20.40
CA LEU A 206 18.22 -12.87 -19.99
C LEU A 206 19.42 -12.37 -19.18
N LYS A 207 19.98 -11.21 -19.55
CA LYS A 207 21.11 -10.59 -18.82
C LYS A 207 20.74 -10.12 -17.40
N SER A 208 19.47 -9.86 -17.12
CA SER A 208 19.04 -9.39 -15.79
C SER A 208 19.02 -10.47 -14.71
N GLN A 209 19.30 -11.72 -15.05
CA GLN A 209 19.31 -12.81 -14.07
C GLN A 209 20.61 -12.90 -13.28
N LEU A 210 21.71 -12.37 -13.80
CA LEU A 210 23.06 -12.49 -13.17
C LEU A 210 23.42 -11.32 -12.26
N GLU A 211 22.83 -10.13 -12.44
CA GLU A 211 23.19 -8.89 -11.72
C GLU A 211 21.97 -8.13 -11.17
N ILE A 212 21.04 -8.83 -10.56
CA ILE A 212 19.89 -8.18 -9.93
C ILE A 212 20.15 -7.89 -8.44
N SER A 213 19.64 -6.79 -7.95
CA SER A 213 19.69 -6.42 -6.53
C SER A 213 18.99 -7.47 -5.66
N ASN A 214 19.33 -7.56 -4.39
CA ASN A 214 18.62 -8.42 -3.44
C ASN A 214 17.13 -8.01 -3.34
N TYR A 215 16.84 -6.72 -3.43
CA TYR A 215 15.48 -6.22 -3.49
C TYR A 215 14.72 -6.80 -4.70
N ALA A 216 15.26 -6.65 -5.91
CA ALA A 216 14.63 -7.18 -7.12
C ALA A 216 14.45 -8.71 -7.06
N ARG A 217 15.42 -9.44 -6.50
CA ARG A 217 15.34 -10.89 -6.31
C ARG A 217 14.17 -11.26 -5.41
N THR A 218 13.98 -10.54 -4.30
CA THR A 218 12.84 -10.73 -3.41
C THR A 218 11.52 -10.45 -4.12
N GLN A 219 11.44 -9.36 -4.89
CA GLN A 219 10.19 -9.02 -5.60
C GLN A 219 9.83 -10.02 -6.71
N ARG A 220 10.81 -10.69 -7.32
CA ARG A 220 10.61 -11.77 -8.31
C ARG A 220 10.26 -13.11 -7.69
N SER A 221 10.39 -13.28 -6.37
CA SER A 221 10.13 -14.57 -5.73
C SER A 221 8.64 -14.91 -5.73
N MET A 222 8.35 -16.21 -5.80
CA MET A 222 6.99 -16.72 -5.65
C MET A 222 6.49 -16.47 -4.21
N PRO A 223 5.18 -16.29 -3.98
CA PRO A 223 4.65 -16.14 -2.64
C PRO A 223 4.86 -17.40 -1.82
N ARG A 224 5.13 -17.25 -0.52
CA ARG A 224 5.32 -18.37 0.41
C ARG A 224 4.00 -19.03 0.83
N ARG A 225 2.87 -18.42 0.52
CA ARG A 225 1.51 -18.85 0.88
C ARG A 225 0.66 -19.00 -0.37
N SER A 226 -0.52 -19.61 -0.24
CA SER A 226 -1.48 -19.79 -1.32
C SER A 226 -2.22 -18.50 -1.68
N ILE A 227 -1.46 -17.45 -2.00
CA ILE A 227 -1.93 -16.14 -2.46
C ILE A 227 -1.40 -15.87 -3.87
N GLY A 228 -2.00 -14.92 -4.55
CA GLY A 228 -1.68 -14.59 -5.94
C GLY A 228 -2.66 -15.22 -6.93
N TRP A 229 -2.84 -14.54 -8.03
CA TRP A 229 -3.65 -15.06 -9.13
C TRP A 229 -2.90 -16.17 -9.86
N HIS A 230 -3.51 -17.34 -10.03
CA HIS A 230 -2.89 -18.51 -10.67
C HIS A 230 -2.21 -18.16 -12.00
N THR A 231 -2.88 -17.40 -12.87
CA THR A 231 -2.29 -16.95 -14.15
C THR A 231 -1.02 -16.14 -13.93
N ALA A 232 -1.01 -15.21 -12.95
CA ALA A 232 0.16 -14.40 -12.67
C ALA A 232 1.33 -15.22 -12.10
N LEU A 233 1.03 -16.22 -11.29
CA LEU A 233 2.04 -17.15 -10.77
C LEU A 233 2.62 -18.01 -11.89
N THR A 234 1.81 -18.48 -12.81
CA THR A 234 2.24 -19.24 -13.99
C THR A 234 3.13 -18.37 -14.89
N GLU A 235 2.71 -17.15 -15.21
CA GLU A 235 3.49 -16.22 -16.02
C GLU A 235 4.85 -15.90 -15.37
N LEU A 236 4.84 -15.65 -14.05
CA LEU A 236 6.07 -15.39 -13.31
C LEU A 236 7.02 -16.60 -13.32
N SER A 237 6.49 -17.82 -13.16
CA SER A 237 7.30 -19.05 -13.23
C SER A 237 7.95 -19.26 -14.60
N GLN A 238 7.34 -18.70 -15.64
CA GLN A 238 7.88 -18.67 -17.01
C GLN A 238 8.81 -17.49 -17.27
N GLY A 239 9.13 -16.70 -16.25
CA GLY A 239 10.02 -15.54 -16.37
C GLY A 239 9.34 -14.29 -16.95
N ARG A 240 8.02 -14.15 -16.80
CA ARG A 240 7.23 -13.01 -17.32
C ARG A 240 6.61 -12.18 -16.21
N VAL A 241 6.47 -10.89 -16.44
CA VAL A 241 5.92 -9.93 -15.48
C VAL A 241 4.91 -8.99 -16.13
N SER A 242 3.87 -8.58 -15.41
CA SER A 242 2.80 -7.69 -15.89
C SER A 242 3.05 -6.21 -15.61
N GLY A 243 2.22 -5.35 -16.21
CA GLY A 243 2.15 -3.92 -15.87
C GLY A 243 3.15 -3.04 -16.59
N LEU A 244 3.68 -3.48 -17.73
CA LEU A 244 4.72 -2.77 -18.50
C LEU A 244 4.20 -1.94 -19.66
N HIS A 245 2.91 -1.66 -19.74
CA HIS A 245 2.38 -0.78 -20.79
C HIS A 245 2.98 0.63 -20.72
N SER A 246 3.53 1.08 -21.85
CA SER A 246 4.01 2.45 -22.01
C SER A 246 2.86 3.48 -21.98
N THR A 247 3.20 4.72 -21.68
CA THR A 247 2.30 5.87 -21.89
C THR A 247 2.79 6.63 -23.12
N LYS A 248 1.89 6.87 -24.06
CA LYS A 248 2.19 7.69 -25.26
C LYS A 248 2.30 9.16 -24.84
N HIS A 249 3.30 9.83 -25.34
CA HIS A 249 3.55 11.26 -25.17
C HIS A 249 3.71 11.93 -26.54
N THR A 250 3.35 13.20 -26.65
CA THR A 250 3.63 14.00 -27.86
C THR A 250 5.12 14.33 -27.92
N SER A 251 5.64 14.68 -29.10
CA SER A 251 7.05 15.08 -29.26
C SER A 251 7.43 16.22 -28.31
N ALA A 252 6.62 17.25 -28.23
CA ALA A 252 6.85 18.39 -27.32
C ALA A 252 6.92 18.00 -25.83
N VAL A 253 6.23 16.94 -25.41
CA VAL A 253 6.32 16.40 -24.05
C VAL A 253 7.62 15.60 -23.89
N LEU A 254 7.99 14.80 -24.90
CA LEU A 254 9.25 14.05 -24.89
C LEU A 254 10.46 14.95 -24.80
N ASP A 255 10.48 16.07 -25.57
CA ASP A 255 11.57 17.05 -25.55
C ASP A 255 11.76 17.63 -24.14
N ARG A 256 10.68 18.08 -23.49
CA ARG A 256 10.74 18.56 -22.10
C ARG A 256 11.22 17.49 -21.12
N PHE A 257 10.81 16.22 -21.35
CA PHE A 257 11.28 15.13 -20.51
C PHE A 257 12.78 14.87 -20.71
N ILE A 258 13.31 14.97 -21.95
CA ILE A 258 14.75 14.87 -22.22
C ILE A 258 15.54 15.95 -21.46
N GLU A 259 15.05 17.19 -21.49
CA GLU A 259 15.68 18.34 -20.82
C GLU A 259 15.62 18.31 -19.29
N THR A 260 14.77 17.46 -18.70
CA THR A 260 14.61 17.41 -17.25
C THR A 260 15.69 16.53 -16.62
N PRO A 261 16.65 17.04 -15.80
CA PRO A 261 17.70 16.24 -15.18
C PRO A 261 17.17 15.27 -14.12
N GLN A 262 17.94 14.19 -13.83
CA GLN A 262 17.62 13.29 -12.72
C GLN A 262 17.56 14.06 -11.39
N GLY A 263 16.58 13.71 -10.55
CA GLY A 263 16.36 14.36 -9.26
C GLY A 263 15.65 15.71 -9.33
N SER A 264 15.40 16.25 -10.54
CA SER A 264 14.64 17.49 -10.71
C SER A 264 13.17 17.26 -11.07
N THR A 265 12.40 18.34 -11.17
CA THR A 265 10.96 18.29 -11.49
C THR A 265 10.70 18.98 -12.82
N GLU A 266 9.96 18.32 -13.71
CA GLU A 266 9.54 18.88 -14.99
C GLU A 266 8.66 20.12 -14.77
N ARG A 267 8.96 21.18 -15.50
CA ARG A 267 8.45 22.54 -15.24
C ARG A 267 6.93 22.66 -15.39
N ILE A 268 6.34 21.99 -16.39
CA ILE A 268 4.92 22.12 -16.74
C ILE A 268 4.09 21.08 -16.01
N SER A 269 4.39 19.79 -16.22
CA SER A 269 3.63 18.68 -15.63
C SER A 269 3.89 18.48 -14.13
N LYS A 270 4.93 19.13 -13.59
CA LYS A 270 5.41 18.95 -12.21
C LYS A 270 5.80 17.49 -11.91
N SER A 271 6.11 16.71 -12.94
CA SER A 271 6.55 15.32 -12.80
C SER A 271 8.00 15.28 -12.30
N PRO A 272 8.29 14.69 -11.14
CA PRO A 272 9.65 14.51 -10.67
C PRO A 272 10.36 13.45 -11.52
N ARG A 273 11.55 13.76 -12.04
CA ARG A 273 12.41 12.73 -12.63
C ARG A 273 13.13 11.99 -11.52
N LEU A 274 12.98 10.68 -11.50
CA LEU A 274 13.67 9.84 -10.53
C LEU A 274 15.18 9.88 -10.73
N SER A 275 15.92 9.71 -9.63
CA SER A 275 17.37 9.47 -9.65
C SER A 275 17.64 8.01 -9.32
N TRP A 276 18.57 7.37 -10.04
CA TRP A 276 18.95 5.99 -9.79
C TRP A 276 19.42 5.73 -8.35
N SER A 277 20.13 6.68 -7.74
CA SER A 277 20.66 6.58 -6.38
C SER A 277 19.71 7.07 -5.28
N GLY A 278 18.56 7.65 -5.66
CA GLY A 278 17.57 8.16 -4.71
C GLY A 278 16.42 7.19 -4.45
N GLN A 279 15.44 7.68 -3.68
CA GLN A 279 14.14 7.03 -3.47
C GLN A 279 13.05 7.75 -4.28
N CYS A 280 12.03 7.02 -4.68
CA CYS A 280 10.85 7.58 -5.34
C CYS A 280 10.09 8.50 -4.36
N PRO A 281 9.68 9.70 -4.75
CA PRO A 281 8.72 10.48 -3.97
C PRO A 281 7.40 9.73 -3.79
N THR A 282 6.61 10.11 -2.78
CA THR A 282 5.30 9.49 -2.53
C THR A 282 4.45 9.42 -3.80
N LEU A 283 4.15 8.20 -4.24
CA LEU A 283 3.18 7.97 -5.32
C LEU A 283 1.78 8.29 -4.82
N ARG A 284 1.04 9.10 -5.59
CA ARG A 284 -0.30 9.56 -5.23
C ARG A 284 -1.34 8.85 -6.08
N ALA A 285 -2.51 8.64 -5.49
CA ALA A 285 -3.63 7.99 -6.19
C ALA A 285 -4.19 8.82 -7.35
N GLY A 286 -4.04 10.15 -7.27
CA GLY A 286 -4.70 11.07 -8.18
C GLY A 286 -6.18 11.25 -7.87
N THR A 287 -6.80 12.24 -8.50
CA THR A 287 -8.23 12.48 -8.47
C THR A 287 -8.88 12.01 -9.77
N GLY A 288 -10.19 11.79 -9.75
CA GLY A 288 -10.95 11.49 -10.96
C GLY A 288 -10.89 12.63 -11.99
N ALA A 289 -11.23 12.31 -13.23
CA ALA A 289 -11.20 13.27 -14.36
C ALA A 289 -12.01 14.54 -14.10
N GLU A 290 -13.04 14.44 -13.25
CA GLU A 290 -13.91 15.55 -12.83
C GLU A 290 -13.20 16.62 -11.99
N LYS A 291 -12.05 16.32 -11.40
CA LYS A 291 -11.29 17.24 -10.53
C LYS A 291 -9.98 17.77 -11.13
N GLY A 292 -9.77 17.54 -12.43
CA GLY A 292 -8.60 18.02 -13.16
C GLY A 292 -7.35 17.11 -13.05
N SER A 293 -6.42 17.25 -14.01
CA SER A 293 -5.32 16.30 -14.23
C SER A 293 -4.10 16.48 -13.32
N PHE A 294 -3.96 17.59 -12.61
CA PHE A 294 -2.73 17.95 -11.91
C PHE A 294 -2.40 17.09 -10.68
N GLN A 295 -3.34 16.32 -10.18
CA GLN A 295 -3.16 15.53 -8.97
C GLN A 295 -2.67 14.09 -9.24
N SER A 296 -2.59 13.69 -10.50
CA SER A 296 -2.12 12.35 -10.92
C SER A 296 -0.71 12.36 -11.48
N VAL A 297 0.14 13.24 -10.98
CA VAL A 297 1.52 13.37 -11.45
C VAL A 297 2.26 12.06 -11.23
N ARG A 298 2.76 11.48 -12.33
CA ARG A 298 3.58 10.27 -12.33
C ARG A 298 5.05 10.66 -12.47
N PRO A 299 5.95 10.06 -11.70
CA PRO A 299 7.37 10.29 -11.88
C PRO A 299 7.85 9.92 -13.28
N LEU A 300 8.90 10.61 -13.73
CA LEU A 300 9.65 10.25 -14.94
C LEU A 300 10.67 9.17 -14.61
N HIS A 301 10.87 8.24 -15.55
CA HIS A 301 11.94 7.26 -15.48
C HIS A 301 13.32 7.97 -15.41
N PRO A 302 14.31 7.45 -14.67
CA PRO A 302 15.59 8.15 -14.46
C PRO A 302 16.29 8.54 -15.76
N THR A 303 16.32 7.67 -16.79
CA THR A 303 17.09 7.89 -18.02
C THR A 303 16.24 7.96 -19.28
N GLN A 304 15.01 7.41 -19.27
CA GLN A 304 14.15 7.42 -20.45
C GLN A 304 13.17 8.61 -20.40
N PRO A 305 12.84 9.26 -21.53
CA PRO A 305 11.93 10.41 -21.58
C PRO A 305 10.46 9.97 -21.52
N ARG A 306 10.08 9.31 -20.44
CA ARG A 306 8.73 8.79 -20.22
C ARG A 306 8.37 8.78 -18.74
N VAL A 307 7.10 8.74 -18.44
CA VAL A 307 6.64 8.38 -17.10
C VAL A 307 6.91 6.91 -16.80
N ILE A 308 6.99 6.56 -15.52
CA ILE A 308 7.14 5.17 -15.09
C ILE A 308 5.90 4.34 -15.44
N THR A 309 6.11 3.04 -15.64
CA THR A 309 5.05 2.05 -15.86
C THR A 309 4.36 1.66 -14.54
N VAL A 310 3.27 0.92 -14.62
CA VAL A 310 2.57 0.36 -13.45
C VAL A 310 3.49 -0.56 -12.66
N ARG A 311 4.27 -1.43 -13.33
CA ARG A 311 5.21 -2.36 -12.66
C ARG A 311 6.34 -1.62 -11.97
N GLU A 312 6.91 -0.60 -12.60
CA GLU A 312 7.92 0.24 -11.96
C GLU A 312 7.37 0.92 -10.71
N ALA A 313 6.17 1.48 -10.78
CA ALA A 313 5.49 2.08 -9.62
C ALA A 313 5.22 1.05 -8.51
N ALA A 314 4.77 -0.16 -8.87
CA ALA A 314 4.53 -1.26 -7.94
C ALA A 314 5.81 -1.67 -7.20
N ARG A 315 6.92 -1.87 -7.95
CA ARG A 315 8.22 -2.20 -7.38
C ARG A 315 8.74 -1.12 -6.43
N LEU A 316 8.62 0.15 -6.82
CA LEU A 316 9.01 1.28 -5.97
C LEU A 316 8.21 1.33 -4.65
N GLN A 317 6.95 0.92 -4.68
CA GLN A 317 6.07 0.84 -3.51
C GLN A 317 6.30 -0.45 -2.68
N GLY A 318 7.01 -1.45 -3.21
CA GLY A 318 7.31 -2.71 -2.52
C GLY A 318 6.39 -3.87 -2.87
N PHE A 319 5.64 -3.80 -3.97
CA PHE A 319 4.81 -4.92 -4.43
C PHE A 319 5.63 -5.95 -5.19
N PRO A 320 5.45 -7.24 -4.89
CA PRO A 320 6.11 -8.32 -5.63
C PRO A 320 5.52 -8.48 -7.05
N ASP A 321 6.26 -9.15 -7.91
CA ASP A 321 5.93 -9.25 -9.34
C ASP A 321 4.74 -10.15 -9.65
N TRP A 322 4.45 -11.10 -8.77
CA TRP A 322 3.24 -11.90 -8.88
C TRP A 322 1.95 -11.11 -8.60
N PHE A 323 2.06 -9.94 -7.93
CA PHE A 323 0.88 -9.12 -7.65
C PHE A 323 0.44 -8.40 -8.92
N VAL A 324 -0.81 -8.60 -9.32
CA VAL A 324 -1.41 -7.93 -10.47
C VAL A 324 -2.35 -6.81 -10.04
N PHE A 325 -2.33 -5.74 -10.82
CA PHE A 325 -3.24 -4.61 -10.67
C PHE A 325 -4.35 -4.68 -11.71
N HIS A 326 -5.15 -3.64 -11.78
CA HIS A 326 -6.19 -3.52 -12.81
C HIS A 326 -5.56 -3.39 -14.21
N PRO A 327 -6.17 -3.95 -15.29
CA PRO A 327 -5.64 -3.80 -16.66
C PRO A 327 -5.51 -2.33 -17.10
N THR A 328 -6.40 -1.46 -16.60
CA THR A 328 -6.35 -0.02 -16.89
C THR A 328 -5.31 0.68 -16.02
N LYS A 329 -4.33 1.33 -16.64
CA LYS A 329 -3.23 2.05 -15.96
C LYS A 329 -3.71 3.03 -14.90
N TRP A 330 -4.81 3.76 -15.16
CA TRP A 330 -5.34 4.74 -14.22
C TRP A 330 -5.77 4.10 -12.89
N HIS A 331 -6.55 3.01 -12.95
CA HIS A 331 -6.96 2.27 -11.75
C HIS A 331 -5.75 1.67 -11.03
N SER A 332 -4.78 1.13 -11.77
CA SER A 332 -3.55 0.56 -11.19
C SER A 332 -2.74 1.59 -10.40
N PHE A 333 -2.52 2.78 -10.96
CA PHE A 333 -1.83 3.85 -10.25
C PHE A 333 -2.61 4.35 -9.03
N ARG A 334 -3.95 4.37 -9.11
CA ARG A 334 -4.82 4.70 -7.97
C ARG A 334 -4.67 3.66 -6.85
N MET A 335 -4.65 2.38 -7.19
CA MET A 335 -4.42 1.29 -6.23
C MET A 335 -3.05 1.43 -5.56
N ILE A 336 -1.99 1.62 -6.33
CA ILE A 336 -0.63 1.79 -5.81
C ILE A 336 -0.54 3.03 -4.91
N GLY A 337 -1.09 4.15 -5.35
CA GLY A 337 -1.06 5.41 -4.59
C GLY A 337 -1.84 5.37 -3.28
N ASN A 338 -2.92 4.59 -3.21
CA ASN A 338 -3.72 4.40 -1.99
C ASN A 338 -3.14 3.33 -1.06
N SER A 339 -2.29 2.44 -1.55
CA SER A 339 -1.81 1.33 -0.75
C SER A 339 -0.81 1.73 0.34
N VAL A 340 -0.81 1.00 1.43
CA VAL A 340 0.35 0.89 2.33
C VAL A 340 1.41 0.06 1.62
N SER A 341 2.69 0.42 1.75
CA SER A 341 3.78 -0.42 1.24
C SER A 341 3.69 -1.83 1.85
N PRO A 342 3.70 -2.89 1.01
CA PRO A 342 3.72 -4.26 1.51
C PRO A 342 4.89 -4.55 2.44
N ILE A 343 6.06 -3.99 2.17
CA ILE A 343 7.27 -4.14 2.99
C ILE A 343 7.03 -3.55 4.39
N VAL A 344 6.46 -2.35 4.47
CA VAL A 344 6.13 -1.71 5.75
C VAL A 344 5.10 -2.53 6.53
N SER A 345 4.02 -2.93 5.85
CA SER A 345 2.96 -3.69 6.51
C SER A 345 3.42 -5.10 6.93
N GLU A 346 4.27 -5.78 6.14
CA GLU A 346 4.86 -7.06 6.52
C GLU A 346 5.74 -6.91 7.76
N ALA A 347 6.66 -5.94 7.78
CA ALA A 347 7.57 -5.71 8.91
C ALA A 347 6.80 -5.43 10.22
N LEU A 348 5.86 -4.49 10.18
CA LEU A 348 5.05 -4.13 11.36
C LEU A 348 4.18 -5.29 11.84
N LEU A 349 3.52 -6.01 10.91
CA LEU A 349 2.61 -7.09 11.28
C LEU A 349 3.35 -8.36 11.70
N THR A 350 4.58 -8.59 11.23
CA THR A 350 5.46 -9.65 11.74
C THR A 350 5.88 -9.36 13.19
N LEU A 351 6.23 -8.11 13.53
CA LEU A 351 6.46 -7.70 14.91
C LEU A 351 5.23 -7.98 15.78
N VAL A 352 4.05 -7.56 15.34
CA VAL A 352 2.78 -7.80 16.04
C VAL A 352 2.51 -9.30 16.24
N ALA A 353 2.72 -10.12 15.21
CA ALA A 353 2.54 -11.58 15.28
C ALA A 353 3.46 -12.21 16.31
N THR A 354 4.74 -11.82 16.33
CA THR A 354 5.74 -12.31 17.28
C THR A 354 5.33 -11.99 18.71
N LYS A 355 4.96 -10.75 19.01
CA LYS A 355 4.53 -10.33 20.36
C LYS A 355 3.22 -11.02 20.80
N SER A 356 2.31 -11.30 19.87
CA SER A 356 1.07 -12.05 20.16
C SER A 356 1.34 -13.53 20.43
N ALA A 357 2.33 -14.14 19.76
CA ALA A 357 2.70 -15.55 19.95
C ALA A 357 3.42 -15.81 21.27
N LEU A 358 4.32 -14.91 21.70
CA LEU A 358 5.09 -15.04 22.93
C LEU A 358 4.18 -15.20 24.17
N ARG A 359 3.07 -14.47 24.22
CA ARG A 359 2.14 -14.56 25.35
C ARG A 359 1.23 -15.78 25.34
N LYS A 360 1.03 -16.42 24.17
CA LYS A 360 0.30 -17.71 24.10
C LYS A 360 1.15 -18.88 24.63
N ALA A 361 2.46 -18.72 24.66
CA ALA A 361 3.42 -19.76 25.06
C ALA A 361 3.85 -19.66 26.55
N ALA A 362 3.55 -18.55 27.22
CA ALA A 362 3.79 -18.30 28.63
C ALA A 362 2.54 -18.61 29.48
#